data_2827bdce71426b5c6a59df91e24484f0
#
_entry.id   2827bdce71426b5c6a59df91e24484f0
#
_cell.length_a   1.000
_cell.length_b   1.000
_cell.length_c   1.000
_cell.angle_alpha   90.00
_cell.angle_beta   90.00
_cell.angle_gamma   90.00
#
_symmetry.space_group_name_H-M   'P 1'
#
loop_
_entity.id
_entity.type
_entity.pdbx_description
1 polymer ?
#
loop_
_entity_poly.entity_id
_entity_poly.type
_entity_poly.pdbx_seq_one_letter_code
_entity_poly.pdbx_strand_id
1 'polypeptide(L)'
;MSITNILNVDIVMYILDFLKDHDKMNLMKTCKEYYCLRDYVNYTDLNEYDNIIMLPFMNKFKRLVYRGEIPNKNVSVNKFVKKYFVENLNNPIPNDVTHLIFGHLFNQNIKDCIPNSVTHLTFGHYFNQDIKDCIPNSMINLTFGHYFNQDIKDCIPNSVTHLTFGHYFNQDIKDCIPNSMINLTFGWNFNQNIQDCIPNSVTHLTFGNNFNQNIQDCIPNSVTHLTFGCNFNQDIKDCIPNSITNLTFGWNFNQNIQDCIPNSVTHLIFGCNFNQNIKDCIPNSVTHLIFGYEFNQNINDCIPNSVTHLKFGWWFNQNIKDCIPNSVTYLEFGGSFNQNIKDCIPNSVTHLTFGYYFNQTIKDCIPNSVTYLKFGDCFNECIINCIPNSVVRLELEYNYNNYKNNISNNVTHLNFGYSFNQDIKGIIPNSVTHLTFDDCFNQNIKDCIPNNVTHLIFGYNFNQDIKDCIPNNVTHLTFGKEFNQNIKDCIPNSVTHLIFYKEFNKDIKLWIPKSVTHLLFLN
;
A
#
# COMPACT_ATOMS: atom_id res chain seq x y z
N MET A 1 -36.54 -10.30 8.31
CA MET A 1 -36.65 -8.89 8.81
C MET A 1 -35.77 -8.05 7.93
N SER A 2 -36.32 -6.98 7.34
CA SER A 2 -35.50 -6.05 6.56
C SER A 2 -34.51 -5.33 7.49
N ILE A 3 -33.28 -5.07 7.03
CA ILE A 3 -32.27 -4.29 7.76
C ILE A 3 -32.82 -2.92 8.19
N THR A 4 -33.78 -2.37 7.45
CA THR A 4 -34.48 -1.11 7.75
C THR A 4 -35.26 -1.12 9.08
N ASN A 5 -35.60 -2.30 9.60
CA ASN A 5 -36.25 -2.44 10.92
C ASN A 5 -35.24 -2.48 12.08
N ILE A 6 -33.93 -2.47 11.80
CA ILE A 6 -32.88 -2.63 12.80
C ILE A 6 -32.15 -1.31 13.05
N LEU A 7 -31.98 -0.46 12.02
CA LEU A 7 -31.28 0.82 12.13
C LEU A 7 -32.26 1.98 11.82
N ASN A 8 -32.45 2.86 12.79
CA ASN A 8 -33.13 4.13 12.60
C ASN A 8 -32.39 4.99 11.59
N VAL A 9 -33.12 5.79 10.78
CA VAL A 9 -32.58 6.74 9.79
C VAL A 9 -31.52 7.67 10.42
N ASP A 10 -31.70 8.11 11.65
CA ASP A 10 -30.75 8.99 12.34
C ASP A 10 -29.40 8.29 12.60
N ILE A 11 -29.42 6.99 12.92
CA ILE A 11 -28.21 6.18 13.10
C ILE A 11 -27.50 5.98 11.75
N VAL A 12 -28.26 5.74 10.68
CA VAL A 12 -27.71 5.61 9.33
C VAL A 12 -27.07 6.93 8.88
N MET A 13 -27.72 8.06 9.11
CA MET A 13 -27.18 9.40 8.79
C MET A 13 -25.89 9.66 9.57
N TYR A 14 -25.85 9.31 10.86
CA TYR A 14 -24.65 9.42 11.67
C TYR A 14 -23.49 8.54 11.13
N ILE A 15 -23.77 7.30 10.75
CA ILE A 15 -22.76 6.41 10.12
C ILE A 15 -22.25 7.02 8.81
N LEU A 16 -23.15 7.55 7.98
CA LEU A 16 -22.80 8.14 6.69
C LEU A 16 -21.83 9.33 6.84
N ASP A 17 -21.89 10.10 7.92
CA ASP A 17 -20.98 11.23 8.15
C ASP A 17 -19.51 10.81 8.37
N PHE A 18 -19.26 9.57 8.81
CA PHE A 18 -17.92 9.02 9.01
C PHE A 18 -17.35 8.25 7.80
N LEU A 19 -18.17 7.98 6.79
CA LEU A 19 -17.75 7.22 5.62
C LEU A 19 -17.16 8.12 4.52
N LYS A 20 -16.27 7.55 3.69
CA LYS A 20 -15.86 8.15 2.42
C LYS A 20 -17.04 8.15 1.44
N ASP A 21 -17.03 9.07 0.50
CA ASP A 21 -18.15 9.27 -0.44
C ASP A 21 -18.53 7.99 -1.22
N HIS A 22 -17.54 7.22 -1.65
CA HIS A 22 -17.75 5.91 -2.29
C HIS A 22 -18.51 4.93 -1.37
N ASP A 23 -18.13 4.87 -0.09
CA ASP A 23 -18.74 3.97 0.89
C ASP A 23 -20.12 4.45 1.31
N LYS A 24 -20.34 5.78 1.38
CA LYS A 24 -21.67 6.40 1.54
C LYS A 24 -22.61 5.91 0.43
N MET A 25 -22.16 6.02 -0.82
CA MET A 25 -22.96 5.60 -1.97
C MET A 25 -23.24 4.10 -1.96
N ASN A 26 -22.26 3.28 -1.59
CA ASN A 26 -22.44 1.83 -1.50
C ASN A 26 -23.44 1.45 -0.40
N LEU A 27 -23.32 2.05 0.79
CA LEU A 27 -24.28 1.82 1.87
C LEU A 27 -25.71 2.22 1.45
N MET A 28 -25.87 3.39 0.82
CA MET A 28 -27.18 3.84 0.36
C MET A 28 -27.77 2.97 -0.78
N LYS A 29 -26.94 2.29 -1.56
CA LYS A 29 -27.41 1.33 -2.58
C LYS A 29 -27.93 0.02 -2.00
N THR A 30 -27.69 -0.26 -0.73
CA THR A 30 -28.10 -1.54 -0.12
C THR A 30 -29.62 -1.70 0.03
N CYS A 31 -30.37 -0.60 0.14
CA CYS A 31 -31.83 -0.65 0.13
C CYS A 31 -32.44 0.65 -0.42
N LYS A 32 -33.69 0.56 -0.87
CA LYS A 32 -34.41 1.65 -1.51
C LYS A 32 -34.65 2.85 -0.57
N GLU A 33 -34.91 2.59 0.69
CA GLU A 33 -35.12 3.60 1.73
C GLU A 33 -33.84 4.41 1.97
N TYR A 34 -32.68 3.74 2.09
CA TYR A 34 -31.40 4.43 2.26
C TYR A 34 -30.97 5.18 1.02
N TYR A 35 -31.33 4.71 -0.17
CA TYR A 35 -31.04 5.41 -1.41
C TYR A 35 -31.67 6.82 -1.49
N CYS A 36 -32.80 7.04 -0.81
CA CYS A 36 -33.43 8.35 -0.71
C CYS A 36 -32.63 9.34 0.14
N LEU A 37 -31.69 8.87 0.99
CA LEU A 37 -30.84 9.75 1.84
C LEU A 37 -29.76 10.48 1.04
N ARG A 38 -29.49 10.10 -0.20
CA ARG A 38 -28.49 10.73 -1.06
C ARG A 38 -28.64 12.25 -1.22
N ASP A 39 -29.87 12.74 -1.14
CA ASP A 39 -30.20 14.16 -1.27
C ASP A 39 -29.96 14.96 0.02
N TYR A 40 -29.70 14.27 1.14
CA TYR A 40 -29.50 14.85 2.47
C TYR A 40 -28.05 14.75 2.94
N VAL A 41 -27.26 13.83 2.38
CA VAL A 41 -25.86 13.60 2.76
C VAL A 41 -24.92 14.55 2.03
N ASN A 42 -23.91 15.05 2.71
CA ASN A 42 -22.83 15.81 2.08
C ASN A 42 -21.71 14.86 1.62
N TYR A 43 -21.25 15.05 0.37
CA TYR A 43 -20.12 14.35 -0.23
C TYR A 43 -18.89 15.26 -0.12
N THR A 44 -17.86 14.77 0.56
CA THR A 44 -16.69 15.57 0.97
C THR A 44 -15.38 15.16 0.30
N ASP A 45 -15.36 14.03 -0.42
CA ASP A 45 -14.24 13.64 -1.23
C ASP A 45 -14.11 14.50 -2.49
N LEU A 46 -12.96 14.41 -3.16
CA LEU A 46 -12.74 15.05 -4.46
C LEU A 46 -13.45 14.26 -5.56
N ASN A 47 -14.45 14.87 -6.17
CA ASN A 47 -15.23 14.26 -7.25
C ASN A 47 -15.05 15.06 -8.57
N GLU A 48 -14.86 14.36 -9.68
CA GLU A 48 -14.80 14.98 -11.01
C GLU A 48 -16.17 15.61 -11.36
N TYR A 49 -16.17 16.90 -11.70
CA TYR A 49 -17.41 17.65 -12.02
C TYR A 49 -18.21 16.99 -13.15
N ASP A 50 -17.51 16.56 -14.20
CA ASP A 50 -18.15 15.96 -15.38
C ASP A 50 -18.92 14.67 -15.05
N ASN A 51 -18.47 13.96 -14.01
CA ASN A 51 -19.13 12.73 -13.57
C ASN A 51 -20.41 12.98 -12.76
N ILE A 52 -20.56 14.17 -12.18
CA ILE A 52 -21.65 14.47 -11.24
C ILE A 52 -22.61 15.55 -11.71
N ILE A 53 -22.28 16.29 -12.77
CA ILE A 53 -23.09 17.42 -13.29
C ILE A 53 -24.56 17.04 -13.57
N MET A 54 -24.79 15.80 -13.97
CA MET A 54 -26.13 15.30 -14.27
C MET A 54 -26.87 14.73 -13.04
N LEU A 55 -26.24 14.72 -11.86
CA LEU A 55 -26.88 14.22 -10.65
C LEU A 55 -27.84 15.26 -10.06
N PRO A 56 -29.09 14.91 -9.72
CA PRO A 56 -30.07 15.85 -9.15
C PRO A 56 -29.65 16.43 -7.80
N PHE A 57 -28.69 15.78 -7.11
CA PHE A 57 -28.13 16.19 -5.82
C PHE A 57 -26.67 16.71 -5.92
N MET A 58 -26.26 17.21 -7.08
CA MET A 58 -24.92 17.76 -7.33
C MET A 58 -24.50 18.80 -6.28
N ASN A 59 -25.44 19.61 -5.77
CA ASN A 59 -25.20 20.62 -4.74
C ASN A 59 -24.71 20.06 -3.38
N LYS A 60 -24.78 18.75 -3.20
CA LYS A 60 -24.30 18.06 -1.99
C LYS A 60 -22.81 17.72 -2.03
N PHE A 61 -22.20 17.76 -3.21
CA PHE A 61 -20.76 17.58 -3.36
C PHE A 61 -20.05 18.87 -2.97
N LYS A 62 -19.13 18.76 -2.00
CA LYS A 62 -18.46 19.92 -1.38
C LYS A 62 -17.11 20.22 -2.03
N ARG A 63 -16.52 19.25 -2.73
CA ARG A 63 -15.19 19.37 -3.35
C ARG A 63 -15.22 18.79 -4.77
N LEU A 64 -15.05 19.68 -5.75
CA LEU A 64 -15.15 19.30 -7.17
C LEU A 64 -13.84 19.56 -7.91
N VAL A 65 -13.46 18.63 -8.76
CA VAL A 65 -12.35 18.76 -9.69
C VAL A 65 -12.88 19.09 -11.07
N TYR A 66 -12.43 20.18 -11.64
CA TYR A 66 -12.70 20.58 -13.01
C TYR A 66 -11.48 20.26 -13.88
N ARG A 67 -11.74 19.70 -15.07
CA ARG A 67 -10.74 19.56 -16.13
C ARG A 67 -11.22 20.34 -17.34
N GLY A 68 -10.54 21.43 -17.72
CA GLY A 68 -10.91 22.26 -18.87
C GLY A 68 -11.67 23.55 -18.57
N GLU A 69 -12.42 24.09 -19.53
CA GLU A 69 -13.15 25.36 -19.40
C GLU A 69 -14.25 25.27 -18.34
N ILE A 70 -14.37 26.36 -17.53
CA ILE A 70 -15.29 26.42 -16.41
C ILE A 70 -16.71 26.64 -16.93
N PRO A 71 -17.71 25.86 -16.47
CA PRO A 71 -19.09 26.13 -16.78
C PRO A 71 -19.57 27.46 -16.21
N ASN A 72 -20.46 28.11 -16.94
CA ASN A 72 -20.99 29.46 -16.71
C ASN A 72 -21.32 29.80 -15.23
N LYS A 73 -21.10 31.04 -14.85
CA LYS A 73 -21.10 31.67 -13.50
C LYS A 73 -22.33 31.50 -12.59
N ASN A 74 -23.32 30.70 -12.92
CA ASN A 74 -24.61 30.65 -12.20
C ASN A 74 -24.77 29.51 -11.18
N VAL A 75 -23.70 28.78 -10.86
CA VAL A 75 -23.76 27.75 -9.82
C VAL A 75 -23.06 28.28 -8.59
N SER A 76 -23.83 28.75 -7.61
CA SER A 76 -23.31 29.11 -6.28
C SER A 76 -22.93 27.82 -5.54
N VAL A 77 -21.69 27.37 -5.67
CA VAL A 77 -21.17 26.25 -4.91
C VAL A 77 -20.00 26.71 -4.08
N ASN A 78 -20.23 26.80 -2.78
CA ASN A 78 -19.20 27.14 -1.80
C ASN A 78 -18.14 26.01 -1.70
N LYS A 79 -16.91 26.33 -2.06
CA LYS A 79 -15.67 25.55 -1.93
C LYS A 79 -15.39 24.54 -3.07
N PHE A 80 -15.11 25.05 -4.24
CA PHE A 80 -14.53 24.24 -5.31
C PHE A 80 -13.02 24.12 -5.17
N VAL A 81 -12.50 22.91 -5.24
CA VAL A 81 -11.11 22.65 -5.60
C VAL A 81 -11.04 22.67 -7.13
N LYS A 82 -10.67 23.80 -7.71
CA LYS A 82 -10.49 23.90 -9.16
C LYS A 82 -9.12 23.36 -9.54
N LYS A 83 -9.09 22.22 -10.18
CA LYS A 83 -7.88 21.63 -10.75
C LYS A 83 -7.76 22.02 -12.22
N TYR A 84 -6.69 22.69 -12.59
CA TYR A 84 -6.46 23.19 -13.94
C TYR A 84 -5.13 22.67 -14.49
N PHE A 85 -5.19 22.15 -15.71
CA PHE A 85 -4.02 21.63 -16.42
C PHE A 85 -3.56 22.64 -17.47
N VAL A 86 -2.27 22.95 -17.48
CA VAL A 86 -1.65 23.91 -18.40
C VAL A 86 -0.61 23.22 -19.24
N GLU A 87 -0.88 23.04 -20.53
CA GLU A 87 0.12 22.56 -21.49
C GLU A 87 0.99 23.69 -22.04
N ASN A 88 0.45 24.90 -22.11
CA ASN A 88 1.13 26.12 -22.54
C ASN A 88 0.40 27.35 -21.99
N LEU A 89 1.06 28.53 -22.03
CA LEU A 89 0.52 29.81 -21.54
C LEU A 89 -0.12 30.67 -22.63
N ASN A 90 -0.62 30.07 -23.71
CA ASN A 90 -1.32 30.82 -24.77
C ASN A 90 -2.63 31.47 -24.24
N ASN A 91 -3.23 30.88 -23.22
CA ASN A 91 -4.38 31.41 -22.51
C ASN A 91 -4.02 31.70 -21.04
N PRO A 92 -4.55 32.78 -20.44
CA PRO A 92 -4.31 33.08 -19.04
C PRO A 92 -4.94 32.02 -18.14
N ILE A 93 -4.26 31.72 -17.02
CA ILE A 93 -4.78 30.80 -16.02
C ILE A 93 -5.94 31.49 -15.28
N PRO A 94 -7.09 30.84 -15.12
CA PRO A 94 -8.25 31.44 -14.43
C PRO A 94 -7.96 31.79 -12.97
N ASN A 95 -8.42 32.97 -12.51
CA ASN A 95 -8.14 33.53 -11.19
C ASN A 95 -8.79 32.79 -9.99
N ASP A 96 -9.53 31.73 -10.23
CA ASP A 96 -10.24 30.96 -9.23
C ASP A 96 -9.73 29.51 -9.12
N VAL A 97 -8.63 29.20 -9.80
CA VAL A 97 -7.93 27.92 -9.73
C VAL A 97 -7.24 27.77 -8.38
N THR A 98 -7.43 26.64 -7.71
CA THR A 98 -6.77 26.31 -6.44
C THR A 98 -5.68 25.26 -6.59
N HIS A 99 -5.81 24.35 -7.56
CA HIS A 99 -4.82 23.31 -7.87
C HIS A 99 -4.37 23.45 -9.32
N LEU A 100 -3.11 23.82 -9.51
CA LEU A 100 -2.54 24.04 -10.83
C LEU A 100 -1.53 22.94 -11.16
N ILE A 101 -1.66 22.34 -12.31
CA ILE A 101 -0.74 21.30 -12.80
C ILE A 101 -0.24 21.70 -14.18
N PHE A 102 1.06 21.86 -14.30
CA PHE A 102 1.70 22.04 -15.59
C PHE A 102 1.94 20.69 -16.27
N GLY A 103 1.68 20.65 -17.57
CA GLY A 103 1.82 19.46 -18.40
C GLY A 103 3.24 18.91 -18.44
N HIS A 104 3.39 17.67 -18.86
CA HIS A 104 4.64 16.92 -18.85
C HIS A 104 5.78 17.67 -19.58
N LEU A 105 5.49 18.27 -20.74
CA LEU A 105 6.48 18.98 -21.58
C LEU A 105 6.56 20.48 -21.29
N PHE A 106 5.79 20.99 -20.33
CA PHE A 106 5.77 22.41 -20.03
C PHE A 106 7.11 22.89 -19.51
N ASN A 107 7.72 23.90 -20.18
CA ASN A 107 8.95 24.55 -19.78
C ASN A 107 9.00 26.02 -20.21
N GLN A 108 7.95 26.79 -19.95
CA GLN A 108 7.86 28.21 -20.27
C GLN A 108 8.08 29.05 -19.02
N ASN A 109 8.46 30.33 -19.23
CA ASN A 109 8.53 31.32 -18.15
C ASN A 109 7.14 31.54 -17.57
N ILE A 110 7.03 31.51 -16.23
CA ILE A 110 5.77 31.59 -15.46
C ILE A 110 5.60 32.90 -14.71
N LYS A 111 6.46 33.89 -14.95
CA LYS A 111 6.39 35.17 -14.27
C LYS A 111 5.02 35.82 -14.46
N ASP A 112 4.40 36.21 -13.35
CA ASP A 112 3.07 36.81 -13.28
C ASP A 112 1.92 35.95 -13.85
N CYS A 113 2.16 34.63 -14.07
CA CYS A 113 1.18 33.73 -14.68
C CYS A 113 0.35 32.94 -13.66
N ILE A 114 0.83 32.77 -12.42
CA ILE A 114 0.16 31.92 -11.42
C ILE A 114 -0.75 32.79 -10.55
N PRO A 115 -2.07 32.57 -10.57
CA PRO A 115 -3.02 33.35 -9.77
C PRO A 115 -2.82 33.18 -8.25
N ASN A 116 -3.13 34.21 -7.47
CA ASN A 116 -3.10 34.19 -6.01
C ASN A 116 -4.15 33.26 -5.36
N SER A 117 -5.02 32.66 -6.14
CA SER A 117 -5.96 31.63 -5.66
C SER A 117 -5.33 30.24 -5.55
N VAL A 118 -4.19 30.02 -6.21
CA VAL A 118 -3.50 28.72 -6.25
C VAL A 118 -2.86 28.44 -4.91
N THR A 119 -3.23 27.28 -4.33
CA THR A 119 -2.69 26.77 -3.08
C THR A 119 -1.86 25.50 -3.27
N HIS A 120 -2.09 24.79 -4.36
CA HIS A 120 -1.38 23.55 -4.74
C HIS A 120 -0.85 23.67 -6.15
N LEU A 121 0.46 23.54 -6.30
CA LEU A 121 1.15 23.68 -7.57
C LEU A 121 2.02 22.45 -7.84
N THR A 122 1.83 21.84 -9.01
CA THR A 122 2.67 20.75 -9.50
C THR A 122 3.24 21.14 -10.85
N PHE A 123 4.56 21.15 -10.94
CA PHE A 123 5.27 21.38 -12.20
C PHE A 123 5.40 20.08 -12.99
N GLY A 124 5.34 20.23 -14.32
CA GLY A 124 5.54 19.14 -15.26
C GLY A 124 6.98 18.61 -15.27
N HIS A 125 7.17 17.44 -15.86
CA HIS A 125 8.43 16.69 -15.85
C HIS A 125 9.63 17.51 -16.35
N TYR A 126 9.46 18.30 -17.43
CA TYR A 126 10.55 19.05 -18.08
C TYR A 126 10.72 20.49 -17.56
N PHE A 127 9.90 20.94 -16.61
CA PHE A 127 10.00 22.31 -16.12
C PHE A 127 11.34 22.57 -15.44
N ASN A 128 12.09 23.57 -15.95
CA ASN A 128 13.38 24.00 -15.41
C ASN A 128 13.64 25.51 -15.65
N GLN A 129 12.66 26.36 -15.36
CA GLN A 129 12.79 27.81 -15.47
C GLN A 129 13.03 28.43 -14.10
N ASP A 130 13.58 29.67 -14.10
CA ASP A 130 13.65 30.50 -12.90
C ASP A 130 12.25 30.75 -12.33
N ILE A 131 12.12 30.64 -11.03
CA ILE A 131 10.86 30.81 -10.29
C ILE A 131 10.86 32.03 -9.36
N LYS A 132 11.88 32.88 -9.45
CA LYS A 132 11.98 34.07 -8.61
C LYS A 132 10.78 34.97 -8.82
N ASP A 133 10.13 35.34 -7.70
CA ASP A 133 8.92 36.14 -7.68
C ASP A 133 7.72 35.54 -8.45
N CYS A 134 7.75 34.23 -8.75
CA CYS A 134 6.71 33.57 -9.53
C CYS A 134 5.69 32.80 -8.69
N ILE A 135 6.04 32.43 -7.46
CA ILE A 135 5.20 31.57 -6.62
C ILE A 135 4.37 32.45 -5.67
N PRO A 136 3.03 32.39 -5.73
CA PRO A 136 2.18 33.25 -4.91
C PRO A 136 2.21 32.90 -3.42
N ASN A 137 1.99 33.92 -2.57
CA ASN A 137 1.94 33.78 -1.10
C ASN A 137 0.74 32.98 -0.56
N SER A 138 -0.13 32.49 -1.40
CA SER A 138 -1.22 31.57 -1.07
C SER A 138 -0.80 30.10 -1.10
N MET A 139 0.42 29.82 -1.57
CA MET A 139 0.89 28.46 -1.80
C MET A 139 1.03 27.66 -0.50
N ILE A 140 0.51 26.46 -0.49
CA ILE A 140 0.60 25.49 0.62
C ILE A 140 1.45 24.30 0.22
N ASN A 141 1.15 23.70 -0.93
CA ASN A 141 1.84 22.53 -1.46
C ASN A 141 2.53 22.87 -2.78
N LEU A 142 3.84 22.65 -2.85
CA LEU A 142 4.66 22.90 -4.01
C LEU A 142 5.43 21.64 -4.41
N THR A 143 5.20 21.16 -5.63
CA THR A 143 5.88 19.99 -6.18
C THR A 143 6.58 20.35 -7.47
N PHE A 144 7.89 20.16 -7.51
CA PHE A 144 8.70 20.37 -8.70
C PHE A 144 8.78 19.13 -9.57
N GLY A 145 8.86 19.36 -10.89
CA GLY A 145 9.03 18.34 -11.89
C GLY A 145 10.44 17.72 -11.90
N HIS A 146 10.58 16.65 -12.64
CA HIS A 146 11.77 15.81 -12.65
C HIS A 146 13.08 16.57 -12.98
N TYR A 147 13.05 17.49 -13.96
CA TYR A 147 14.24 18.21 -14.43
C TYR A 147 14.52 19.53 -13.69
N PHE A 148 13.67 19.95 -12.75
CA PHE A 148 13.89 21.21 -12.04
C PHE A 148 15.19 21.21 -11.26
N ASN A 149 16.09 22.18 -11.57
CA ASN A 149 17.38 22.33 -10.89
C ASN A 149 17.86 23.80 -10.90
N GLN A 150 16.96 24.75 -10.64
CA GLN A 150 17.28 26.17 -10.52
C GLN A 150 17.56 26.56 -9.07
N ASP A 151 18.26 27.69 -8.88
CA ASP A 151 18.41 28.33 -7.57
C ASP A 151 17.01 28.69 -7.03
N ILE A 152 16.79 28.42 -5.74
CA ILE A 152 15.53 28.68 -5.05
C ILE A 152 15.64 29.74 -3.97
N LYS A 153 16.76 30.45 -3.91
CA LYS A 153 16.97 31.50 -2.89
C LYS A 153 15.91 32.59 -3.03
N ASP A 154 15.23 32.84 -1.93
CA ASP A 154 14.12 33.80 -1.84
C ASP A 154 12.92 33.49 -2.77
N CYS A 155 12.82 32.25 -3.27
CA CYS A 155 11.78 31.84 -4.23
C CYS A 155 10.59 31.13 -3.60
N ILE A 156 10.76 30.53 -2.42
CA ILE A 156 9.71 29.71 -1.78
C ILE A 156 8.99 30.57 -0.73
N PRO A 157 7.69 30.86 -0.90
CA PRO A 157 6.93 31.66 0.05
C PRO A 157 6.80 31.03 1.44
N ASN A 158 6.71 31.88 2.48
CA ASN A 158 6.51 31.47 3.87
C ASN A 158 5.14 30.80 4.16
N SER A 159 4.28 30.69 3.19
CA SER A 159 3.01 29.95 3.28
C SER A 159 3.16 28.46 2.96
N VAL A 160 4.25 28.07 2.29
CA VAL A 160 4.49 26.68 1.87
C VAL A 160 4.79 25.80 3.08
N THR A 161 3.99 24.76 3.24
CA THR A 161 4.14 23.76 4.30
C THR A 161 4.59 22.39 3.80
N HIS A 162 4.36 22.11 2.51
CA HIS A 162 4.72 20.85 1.87
C HIS A 162 5.52 21.15 0.60
N LEU A 163 6.78 20.70 0.58
CA LEU A 163 7.70 20.92 -0.54
C LEU A 163 8.30 19.61 -1.01
N THR A 164 8.14 19.32 -2.30
CA THR A 164 8.73 18.14 -2.94
C THR A 164 9.58 18.59 -4.12
N PHE A 165 10.86 18.25 -4.09
CA PHE A 165 11.78 18.50 -5.19
C PHE A 165 11.79 17.35 -6.20
N GLY A 166 12.01 17.71 -7.45
CA GLY A 166 12.14 16.75 -8.54
C GLY A 166 13.48 16.02 -8.56
N HIS A 167 13.59 15.04 -9.42
CA HIS A 167 14.70 14.08 -9.48
C HIS A 167 16.08 14.74 -9.63
N TYR A 168 16.21 15.77 -10.47
CA TYR A 168 17.52 16.40 -10.76
C TYR A 168 17.90 17.56 -9.83
N PHE A 169 17.03 17.95 -8.89
CA PHE A 169 17.33 19.06 -7.99
C PHE A 169 18.55 18.76 -7.11
N ASN A 170 19.57 19.62 -7.22
CA ASN A 170 20.82 19.53 -6.46
C ASN A 170 21.47 20.90 -6.20
N GLN A 171 20.67 21.92 -5.90
CA GLN A 171 21.17 23.26 -5.57
C GLN A 171 21.37 23.40 -4.04
N ASP A 172 22.19 24.41 -3.66
CA ASP A 172 22.31 24.81 -2.27
C ASP A 172 20.94 25.28 -1.75
N ILE A 173 20.60 24.88 -0.53
CA ILE A 173 19.33 25.20 0.12
C ILE A 173 19.50 26.09 1.36
N LYS A 174 20.70 26.61 1.58
CA LYS A 174 20.96 27.46 2.74
C LYS A 174 20.09 28.73 2.70
N ASP A 175 19.35 28.94 3.76
CA ASP A 175 18.39 30.03 3.91
C ASP A 175 17.26 30.04 2.86
N CYS A 176 17.02 28.90 2.18
CA CYS A 176 16.03 28.80 1.10
C CYS A 176 14.70 28.17 1.54
N ILE A 177 14.71 27.39 2.63
CA ILE A 177 13.53 26.64 3.07
C ILE A 177 12.79 27.47 4.15
N PRO A 178 11.51 27.82 3.94
CA PRO A 178 10.77 28.66 4.89
C PRO A 178 10.46 27.97 6.22
N ASN A 179 10.36 28.77 7.29
CA ASN A 179 10.08 28.32 8.65
C ASN A 179 8.64 27.80 8.88
N SER A 180 7.81 27.78 7.86
CA SER A 180 6.47 27.17 7.87
C SER A 180 6.48 25.69 7.44
N MET A 181 7.63 25.18 6.96
CA MET A 181 7.76 23.86 6.37
C MET A 181 7.42 22.75 7.37
N ILE A 182 6.54 21.83 6.96
CA ILE A 182 6.15 20.64 7.73
C ILE A 182 6.73 19.38 7.08
N ASN A 183 6.50 19.22 5.78
CA ASN A 183 6.95 18.06 5.00
C ASN A 183 7.94 18.52 3.94
N LEU A 184 9.17 18.00 4.02
CA LEU A 184 10.25 18.30 3.08
C LEU A 184 10.76 17.01 2.45
N THR A 185 10.62 16.92 1.12
CA THR A 185 11.08 15.75 0.35
C THR A 185 12.05 16.20 -0.74
N PHE A 186 13.25 15.65 -0.69
CA PHE A 186 14.27 15.87 -1.71
C PHE A 186 14.22 14.81 -2.82
N GLY A 187 14.53 15.25 -4.04
CA GLY A 187 14.61 14.39 -5.20
C GLY A 187 15.85 13.52 -5.25
N TRP A 188 15.92 12.65 -6.23
CA TRP A 188 16.94 11.59 -6.37
C TRP A 188 18.39 12.11 -6.27
N ASN A 189 18.71 13.22 -6.98
CA ASN A 189 20.08 13.70 -7.12
C ASN A 189 20.55 14.62 -6.00
N PHE A 190 19.67 15.01 -5.07
CA PHE A 190 20.05 15.93 -4.01
C PHE A 190 21.17 15.35 -3.13
N ASN A 191 22.29 16.06 -3.06
CA ASN A 191 23.45 15.69 -2.27
C ASN A 191 24.26 16.92 -1.79
N GLN A 192 23.59 17.99 -1.39
CA GLN A 192 24.22 19.19 -0.85
C GLN A 192 24.37 19.11 0.68
N ASN A 193 25.28 19.94 1.20
CA ASN A 193 25.38 20.14 2.64
C ASN A 193 24.06 20.72 3.18
N ILE A 194 23.59 20.20 4.31
CA ILE A 194 22.33 20.62 4.95
C ILE A 194 22.54 21.28 6.32
N GLN A 195 23.78 21.63 6.65
CA GLN A 195 24.09 22.30 7.92
C GLN A 195 23.30 23.60 8.04
N ASP A 196 22.50 23.73 9.10
CA ASP A 196 21.61 24.87 9.37
C ASP A 196 20.59 25.17 8.27
N CYS A 197 20.27 24.19 7.41
CA CYS A 197 19.38 24.39 6.26
C CYS A 197 17.94 23.90 6.50
N ILE A 198 17.73 23.00 7.46
CA ILE A 198 16.40 22.41 7.71
C ILE A 198 15.72 23.16 8.84
N PRO A 199 14.56 23.78 8.61
CA PRO A 199 13.84 24.55 9.64
C PRO A 199 13.32 23.69 10.80
N ASN A 200 13.24 24.28 12.00
CA ASN A 200 12.69 23.66 13.21
C ASN A 200 11.17 23.41 13.19
N SER A 201 10.51 23.66 12.08
CA SER A 201 9.09 23.33 11.85
C SER A 201 8.90 21.99 11.14
N VAL A 202 9.96 21.46 10.50
CA VAL A 202 9.90 20.21 9.71
C VAL A 202 9.67 19.02 10.63
N THR A 203 8.60 18.27 10.36
CA THR A 203 8.25 17.05 11.08
C THR A 203 8.49 15.78 10.26
N HIS A 204 8.40 15.88 8.93
CA HIS A 204 8.65 14.79 8.00
C HIS A 204 9.76 15.19 7.03
N LEU A 205 10.87 14.46 7.08
CA LEU A 205 12.05 14.72 6.26
C LEU A 205 12.42 13.47 5.46
N THR A 206 12.44 13.60 4.13
CA THR A 206 12.80 12.51 3.22
C THR A 206 13.93 12.96 2.31
N PHE A 207 15.03 12.24 2.33
CA PHE A 207 16.17 12.45 1.44
C PHE A 207 16.08 11.59 0.18
N GLY A 208 16.56 12.15 -0.93
CA GLY A 208 16.65 11.46 -2.20
C GLY A 208 17.78 10.41 -2.25
N ASN A 209 17.80 9.64 -3.32
CA ASN A 209 18.65 8.47 -3.43
C ASN A 209 20.16 8.75 -3.35
N ASN A 210 20.62 9.89 -3.86
CA ASN A 210 22.05 10.23 -3.90
C ASN A 210 22.55 10.93 -2.64
N PHE A 211 21.66 11.28 -1.70
CA PHE A 211 22.07 11.97 -0.48
C PHE A 211 23.02 11.10 0.36
N ASN A 212 24.24 11.61 0.59
CA ASN A 212 25.27 10.94 1.38
C ASN A 212 26.19 11.95 2.09
N GLN A 213 25.63 13.03 2.63
CA GLN A 213 26.37 14.04 3.38
C GLN A 213 26.39 13.72 4.89
N ASN A 214 27.36 14.30 5.58
CA ASN A 214 27.37 14.27 7.05
C ASN A 214 26.11 15.00 7.57
N ILE A 215 25.45 14.42 8.58
CA ILE A 215 24.23 14.93 9.19
C ILE A 215 24.40 15.34 10.66
N GLN A 216 25.64 15.44 11.12
CA GLN A 216 25.94 15.87 12.49
C GLN A 216 25.31 17.24 12.75
N ASP A 217 24.45 17.33 13.77
CA ASP A 217 23.72 18.54 14.16
C ASP A 217 22.86 19.17 13.05
N CYS A 218 22.52 18.40 11.98
CA CYS A 218 21.79 18.90 10.83
C CYS A 218 20.28 18.62 10.88
N ILE A 219 19.84 17.64 11.66
CA ILE A 219 18.42 17.22 11.72
C ILE A 219 17.76 17.88 12.93
N PRO A 220 16.73 18.72 12.71
CA PRO A 220 16.05 19.41 13.82
C PRO A 220 15.31 18.47 14.78
N ASN A 221 15.19 18.88 16.05
CA ASN A 221 14.42 18.17 17.08
C ASN A 221 12.89 18.20 16.86
N SER A 222 12.39 18.82 15.80
CA SER A 222 10.99 18.76 15.37
C SER A 222 10.68 17.55 14.51
N VAL A 223 11.72 16.96 13.87
CA VAL A 223 11.53 15.83 12.94
C VAL A 223 11.13 14.57 13.71
N THR A 224 10.01 13.99 13.31
CA THR A 224 9.46 12.75 13.86
C THR A 224 9.58 11.58 12.89
N HIS A 225 9.58 11.87 11.58
CA HIS A 225 9.69 10.89 10.51
C HIS A 225 10.91 11.23 9.66
N LEU A 226 11.90 10.33 9.66
CA LEU A 226 13.15 10.51 8.92
C LEU A 226 13.39 9.33 7.98
N THR A 227 13.50 9.63 6.68
CA THR A 227 13.77 8.63 5.65
C THR A 227 15.02 9.02 4.86
N PHE A 228 15.98 8.12 4.81
CA PHE A 228 17.18 8.25 4.00
C PHE A 228 17.03 7.53 2.65
N GLY A 229 17.62 8.12 1.61
CA GLY A 229 17.66 7.54 0.28
C GLY A 229 18.74 6.45 0.11
N CYS A 230 18.82 5.88 -1.09
CA CYS A 230 19.59 4.66 -1.36
C CYS A 230 21.07 4.76 -0.99
N ASN A 231 21.72 5.88 -1.25
CA ASN A 231 23.18 6.00 -1.13
C ASN A 231 23.67 6.46 0.25
N PHE A 232 22.76 6.80 1.16
CA PHE A 232 23.16 7.25 2.49
C PHE A 232 23.88 6.15 3.25
N ASN A 233 25.14 6.41 3.64
CA ASN A 233 25.98 5.47 4.38
C ASN A 233 27.00 6.21 5.27
N GLN A 234 26.59 7.30 5.92
CA GLN A 234 27.43 8.04 6.88
C GLN A 234 27.26 7.49 8.29
N ASP A 235 28.26 7.79 9.14
CA ASP A 235 28.15 7.57 10.58
C ASP A 235 26.98 8.41 11.13
N ILE A 236 26.15 7.80 11.97
CA ILE A 236 24.96 8.42 12.57
C ILE A 236 25.08 8.59 14.09
N LYS A 237 26.26 8.37 14.64
CA LYS A 237 26.47 8.52 16.07
C LYS A 237 26.16 9.96 16.51
N ASP A 238 25.28 10.07 17.49
CA ASP A 238 24.78 11.35 18.03
C ASP A 238 24.12 12.27 16.99
N CYS A 239 23.74 11.73 15.80
CA CYS A 239 23.17 12.51 14.70
C CYS A 239 21.63 12.44 14.62
N ILE A 240 21.02 11.43 15.23
CA ILE A 240 19.57 11.19 15.13
C ILE A 240 18.87 11.79 16.36
N PRO A 241 17.98 12.79 16.18
CA PRO A 241 17.29 13.45 17.29
C PRO A 241 16.36 12.52 18.09
N ASN A 242 16.21 12.80 19.39
CA ASN A 242 15.29 12.09 20.30
C ASN A 242 13.79 12.34 20.01
N SER A 243 13.46 13.10 18.98
CA SER A 243 12.08 13.30 18.49
C SER A 243 11.65 12.25 17.46
N ILE A 244 12.61 11.53 16.85
CA ILE A 244 12.34 10.58 15.77
C ILE A 244 11.57 9.37 16.31
N THR A 245 10.40 9.11 15.73
CA THR A 245 9.58 7.93 16.00
C THR A 245 9.64 6.90 14.87
N ASN A 246 9.82 7.38 13.64
CA ASN A 246 9.91 6.55 12.44
C ASN A 246 11.25 6.81 11.75
N LEU A 247 12.10 5.79 11.70
CA LEU A 247 13.42 5.86 11.08
C LEU A 247 13.56 4.81 10.00
N THR A 248 13.81 5.27 8.77
CA THR A 248 14.00 4.39 7.62
C THR A 248 15.35 4.68 6.97
N PHE A 249 16.18 3.66 6.86
CA PHE A 249 17.45 3.71 6.13
C PHE A 249 17.31 3.23 4.70
N GLY A 250 18.06 3.85 3.80
CA GLY A 250 18.09 3.50 2.39
C GLY A 250 18.98 2.29 2.08
N TRP A 251 19.06 1.94 0.82
CA TRP A 251 19.66 0.70 0.30
C TRP A 251 21.06 0.42 0.82
N ASN A 252 21.97 1.41 0.77
CA ASN A 252 23.40 1.21 1.01
C ASN A 252 23.83 1.39 2.49
N PHE A 253 22.91 1.76 3.38
CA PHE A 253 23.26 1.98 4.77
C PHE A 253 23.77 0.70 5.43
N ASN A 254 25.02 0.73 5.90
CA ASN A 254 25.69 -0.40 6.58
C ASN A 254 26.71 0.07 7.63
N GLN A 255 26.39 1.10 8.39
CA GLN A 255 27.25 1.61 9.47
C GLN A 255 26.94 0.92 10.81
N ASN A 256 27.89 1.01 11.73
CA ASN A 256 27.68 0.60 13.12
C ASN A 256 26.59 1.49 13.74
N ILE A 257 25.63 0.87 14.44
CA ILE A 257 24.50 1.56 15.07
C ILE A 257 24.55 1.51 16.61
N GLN A 258 25.70 1.11 17.18
CA GLN A 258 25.85 1.05 18.63
C GLN A 258 25.61 2.44 19.24
N ASP A 259 24.64 2.53 20.16
CA ASP A 259 24.20 3.77 20.81
C ASP A 259 23.75 4.89 19.87
N CYS A 260 23.35 4.55 18.63
CA CYS A 260 22.98 5.53 17.60
C CYS A 260 21.48 5.72 17.43
N ILE A 261 20.66 4.73 17.84
CA ILE A 261 19.20 4.78 17.63
C ILE A 261 18.53 5.31 18.91
N PRO A 262 17.80 6.44 18.83
CA PRO A 262 17.16 7.03 20.01
C PRO A 262 16.03 6.16 20.59
N ASN A 263 15.82 6.29 21.92
CA ASN A 263 14.74 5.62 22.65
C ASN A 263 13.32 6.12 22.31
N SER A 264 13.18 7.06 21.40
CA SER A 264 11.89 7.51 20.84
C SER A 264 11.43 6.69 19.65
N VAL A 265 12.37 5.97 18.98
CA VAL A 265 12.09 5.24 17.75
C VAL A 265 11.19 4.03 18.03
N THR A 266 10.04 4.00 17.38
CA THR A 266 9.06 2.90 17.46
C THR A 266 9.01 2.05 16.18
N HIS A 267 9.32 2.67 15.04
CA HIS A 267 9.39 2.00 13.74
C HIS A 267 10.80 2.14 13.17
N LEU A 268 11.50 1.02 13.04
CA LEU A 268 12.87 0.98 12.55
C LEU A 268 12.97 0.06 11.33
N ILE A 269 13.35 0.65 10.20
CA ILE A 269 13.48 -0.06 8.91
C ILE A 269 14.90 0.10 8.40
N PHE A 270 15.59 -1.01 8.22
CA PHE A 270 16.92 -1.04 7.64
C PHE A 270 16.88 -1.25 6.13
N GLY A 271 17.82 -0.63 5.43
CA GLY A 271 18.01 -0.76 3.99
C GLY A 271 18.63 -2.10 3.59
N CYS A 272 18.69 -2.33 2.29
CA CYS A 272 19.08 -3.63 1.72
C CYS A 272 20.43 -4.15 2.19
N ASN A 273 21.45 -3.29 2.25
CA ASN A 273 22.83 -3.72 2.52
C ASN A 273 23.18 -3.79 4.02
N PHE A 274 22.24 -3.43 4.91
CA PHE A 274 22.52 -3.44 6.34
C PHE A 274 22.79 -4.86 6.84
N ASN A 275 23.99 -5.09 7.36
CA ASN A 275 24.44 -6.39 7.89
C ASN A 275 25.42 -6.24 9.07
N GLN A 276 25.17 -5.28 9.97
CA GLN A 276 25.99 -5.05 11.15
C GLN A 276 25.48 -5.83 12.37
N ASN A 277 26.35 -6.04 13.35
CA ASN A 277 25.96 -6.58 14.64
C ASN A 277 24.97 -5.61 15.32
N ILE A 278 23.87 -6.15 15.84
CA ILE A 278 22.79 -5.37 16.47
C ILE A 278 22.65 -5.63 17.96
N LYS A 279 23.61 -6.34 18.57
CA LYS A 279 23.55 -6.63 19.99
C LYS A 279 23.56 -5.33 20.80
N ASP A 280 22.57 -5.19 21.66
CA ASP A 280 22.35 -4.00 22.50
C ASP A 280 22.18 -2.68 21.72
N CYS A 281 21.85 -2.77 20.39
CA CYS A 281 21.72 -1.60 19.53
C CYS A 281 20.28 -1.16 19.28
N ILE A 282 19.32 -2.05 19.48
CA ILE A 282 17.90 -1.76 19.20
C ILE A 282 17.20 -1.32 20.48
N PRO A 283 16.65 -0.10 20.55
CA PRO A 283 15.98 0.41 21.74
C PRO A 283 14.71 -0.37 22.13
N ASN A 284 14.41 -0.40 23.45
CA ASN A 284 13.19 -1.01 23.99
C ASN A 284 11.89 -0.25 23.65
N SER A 285 11.94 0.82 22.87
CA SER A 285 10.80 1.52 22.31
C SER A 285 10.34 0.93 20.98
N VAL A 286 11.22 0.20 20.27
CA VAL A 286 10.93 -0.31 18.93
C VAL A 286 9.87 -1.41 18.98
N THR A 287 8.77 -1.18 18.27
CA THR A 287 7.65 -2.11 18.12
C THR A 287 7.60 -2.77 16.74
N HIS A 288 8.08 -2.06 15.72
CA HIS A 288 8.15 -2.54 14.35
C HIS A 288 9.61 -2.54 13.91
N LEU A 289 10.17 -3.73 13.66
CA LEU A 289 11.55 -3.93 13.25
C LEU A 289 11.61 -4.70 11.94
N ILE A 290 12.15 -4.04 10.91
CA ILE A 290 12.26 -4.61 9.56
C ILE A 290 13.72 -4.55 9.13
N PHE A 291 14.29 -5.72 8.85
CA PHE A 291 15.63 -5.86 8.31
C PHE A 291 15.65 -5.89 6.78
N GLY A 292 16.72 -5.32 6.22
CA GLY A 292 16.94 -5.30 4.79
C GLY A 292 17.45 -6.62 4.22
N TYR A 293 17.63 -6.65 2.92
CA TYR A 293 17.89 -7.83 2.10
C TYR A 293 19.11 -8.65 2.54
N GLU A 294 20.24 -7.99 2.89
CA GLU A 294 21.53 -8.63 3.21
C GLU A 294 21.69 -9.02 4.69
N PHE A 295 20.74 -8.64 5.56
CA PHE A 295 20.90 -8.89 7.00
C PHE A 295 20.96 -10.38 7.31
N ASN A 296 22.09 -10.84 7.89
CA ASN A 296 22.32 -12.23 8.27
C ASN A 296 23.21 -12.37 9.51
N GLN A 297 23.03 -11.51 10.52
CA GLN A 297 23.79 -11.55 11.76
C GLN A 297 23.08 -12.43 12.81
N ASN A 298 23.88 -12.88 13.79
CA ASN A 298 23.33 -13.54 14.97
C ASN A 298 22.43 -12.57 15.75
N ILE A 299 21.24 -13.02 16.14
CA ILE A 299 20.22 -12.22 16.82
C ILE A 299 19.98 -12.66 18.28
N ASN A 300 20.86 -13.50 18.83
CA ASN A 300 20.73 -13.93 20.22
C ASN A 300 20.77 -12.72 21.17
N ASP A 301 19.73 -12.57 21.99
CA ASP A 301 19.54 -11.45 22.92
C ASP A 301 19.58 -10.06 22.26
N CYS A 302 19.25 -9.98 20.94
CA CYS A 302 19.34 -8.74 20.18
C CYS A 302 17.99 -8.06 19.93
N ILE A 303 16.89 -8.81 19.98
CA ILE A 303 15.55 -8.29 19.66
C ILE A 303 14.84 -7.91 20.97
N PRO A 304 14.47 -6.64 21.16
CA PRO A 304 13.80 -6.19 22.39
C PRO A 304 12.41 -6.80 22.59
N ASN A 305 12.00 -6.94 23.86
CA ASN A 305 10.68 -7.43 24.24
C ASN A 305 9.52 -6.45 23.93
N SER A 306 9.80 -5.31 23.35
CA SER A 306 8.81 -4.36 22.81
C SER A 306 8.37 -4.69 21.39
N VAL A 307 9.19 -5.45 20.66
CA VAL A 307 8.94 -5.74 19.24
C VAL A 307 7.71 -6.66 19.07
N THR A 308 6.72 -6.18 18.35
CA THR A 308 5.48 -6.90 18.02
C THR A 308 5.45 -7.35 16.56
N HIS A 309 6.10 -6.59 15.67
CA HIS A 309 6.21 -6.87 14.24
C HIS A 309 7.68 -7.03 13.88
N LEU A 310 8.07 -8.23 13.48
CA LEU A 310 9.44 -8.58 13.12
C LEU A 310 9.49 -9.18 11.71
N LYS A 311 10.25 -8.53 10.84
CA LYS A 311 10.47 -8.99 9.47
C LYS A 311 11.95 -9.07 9.16
N PHE A 312 12.39 -10.23 8.69
CA PHE A 312 13.75 -10.47 8.23
C PHE A 312 13.90 -10.30 6.72
N GLY A 313 15.07 -9.84 6.30
CA GLY A 313 15.43 -9.70 4.90
C GLY A 313 15.75 -11.02 4.21
N TRP A 314 16.01 -10.95 2.90
CA TRP A 314 16.14 -12.13 2.04
C TRP A 314 17.21 -13.13 2.50
N TRP A 315 18.41 -12.67 2.87
CA TRP A 315 19.54 -13.55 3.19
C TRP A 315 19.58 -14.05 4.64
N PHE A 316 18.63 -13.64 5.49
CA PHE A 316 18.62 -14.09 6.88
C PHE A 316 18.45 -15.60 6.98
N ASN A 317 19.45 -16.29 7.57
CA ASN A 317 19.45 -17.74 7.76
C ASN A 317 20.19 -18.16 9.05
N GLN A 318 19.99 -17.44 10.16
CA GLN A 318 20.60 -17.74 11.45
C GLN A 318 19.70 -18.63 12.30
N ASN A 319 20.30 -19.30 13.28
CA ASN A 319 19.56 -20.01 14.32
C ASN A 319 18.72 -19.00 15.13
N ILE A 320 17.45 -19.30 15.34
CA ILE A 320 16.48 -18.43 16.03
C ILE A 320 16.01 -19.00 17.37
N LYS A 321 16.63 -20.09 17.85
CA LYS A 321 16.24 -20.71 19.11
C LYS A 321 16.45 -19.70 20.25
N ASP A 322 15.37 -19.46 21.00
CA ASP A 322 15.31 -18.53 22.13
C ASP A 322 15.61 -17.05 21.75
N CYS A 323 15.59 -16.71 20.43
CA CYS A 323 15.95 -15.39 19.93
C CYS A 323 14.74 -14.48 19.64
N ILE A 324 13.55 -15.04 19.47
CA ILE A 324 12.35 -14.29 19.13
C ILE A 324 11.56 -14.00 20.41
N PRO A 325 11.33 -12.73 20.77
CA PRO A 325 10.60 -12.39 22.00
C PRO A 325 9.14 -12.81 21.99
N ASN A 326 8.60 -13.08 23.19
CA ASN A 326 7.17 -13.41 23.39
C ASN A 326 6.20 -12.23 23.16
N SER A 327 6.69 -11.07 22.79
CA SER A 327 5.89 -9.92 22.35
C SER A 327 5.53 -9.98 20.85
N VAL A 328 6.30 -10.74 20.06
CA VAL A 328 6.13 -10.80 18.62
C VAL A 328 4.83 -11.50 18.24
N THR A 329 3.96 -10.79 17.52
CA THR A 329 2.68 -11.29 17.00
C THR A 329 2.70 -11.50 15.49
N TYR A 330 3.49 -10.70 14.78
CA TYR A 330 3.73 -10.81 13.33
C TYR A 330 5.20 -11.17 13.09
N LEU A 331 5.45 -12.32 12.48
CA LEU A 331 6.78 -12.83 12.18
C LEU A 331 6.89 -13.25 10.71
N GLU A 332 7.82 -12.62 9.99
CA GLU A 332 8.08 -12.90 8.57
C GLU A 332 9.56 -13.18 8.36
N PHE A 333 9.87 -14.33 7.80
CA PHE A 333 11.21 -14.71 7.40
C PHE A 333 11.46 -14.45 5.91
N GLY A 334 12.66 -14.01 5.59
CA GLY A 334 13.10 -13.78 4.22
C GLY A 334 13.40 -15.05 3.42
N GLY A 335 13.75 -14.86 2.15
CA GLY A 335 13.87 -15.94 1.18
C GLY A 335 14.78 -17.09 1.58
N SER A 336 15.93 -16.81 2.17
CA SER A 336 16.97 -17.80 2.46
C SER A 336 16.81 -18.56 3.77
N PHE A 337 15.84 -18.18 4.61
CA PHE A 337 15.66 -18.81 5.92
C PHE A 337 15.27 -20.28 5.77
N ASN A 338 16.12 -21.18 6.29
CA ASN A 338 15.92 -22.63 6.24
C ASN A 338 16.48 -23.34 7.49
N GLN A 339 16.28 -22.77 8.67
CA GLN A 339 16.74 -23.34 9.95
C GLN A 339 15.64 -24.18 10.61
N ASN A 340 16.05 -25.07 11.51
CA ASN A 340 15.13 -25.82 12.36
C ASN A 340 14.36 -24.85 13.26
N ILE A 341 13.02 -24.97 13.28
CA ILE A 341 12.12 -24.07 14.02
C ILE A 341 11.48 -24.74 15.25
N LYS A 342 11.92 -25.95 15.60
CA LYS A 342 11.36 -26.65 16.76
C LYS A 342 11.60 -25.85 18.04
N ASP A 343 10.51 -25.54 18.74
CA ASP A 343 10.48 -24.75 19.97
C ASP A 343 11.09 -23.34 19.82
N CYS A 344 11.09 -22.78 18.56
CA CYS A 344 11.67 -21.49 18.26
C CYS A 344 10.67 -20.37 18.03
N ILE A 345 9.42 -20.72 17.70
CA ILE A 345 8.38 -19.73 17.40
C ILE A 345 7.56 -19.49 18.67
N PRO A 346 7.48 -18.25 19.18
CA PRO A 346 6.73 -17.94 20.39
C PRO A 346 5.22 -18.16 20.26
N ASN A 347 4.58 -18.50 21.39
CA ASN A 347 3.10 -18.67 21.46
C ASN A 347 2.30 -17.36 21.34
N SER A 348 2.96 -16.23 21.19
CA SER A 348 2.35 -14.92 20.87
C SER A 348 2.11 -14.72 19.37
N VAL A 349 2.84 -15.47 18.52
CA VAL A 349 2.78 -15.29 17.06
C VAL A 349 1.43 -15.71 16.51
N THR A 350 0.74 -14.78 15.85
CA THR A 350 -0.55 -15.00 15.19
C THR A 350 -0.42 -15.03 13.67
N HIS A 351 0.56 -14.31 13.12
CA HIS A 351 0.87 -14.26 11.70
C HIS A 351 2.30 -14.76 11.47
N LEU A 352 2.44 -15.86 10.73
CA LEU A 352 3.72 -16.50 10.46
C LEU A 352 3.89 -16.70 8.95
N THR A 353 4.97 -16.12 8.40
CA THR A 353 5.33 -16.26 7.00
C THR A 353 6.74 -16.80 6.88
N PHE A 354 6.90 -17.87 6.13
CA PHE A 354 8.19 -18.41 5.73
C PHE A 354 8.55 -17.97 4.31
N GLY A 355 9.82 -17.71 4.09
CA GLY A 355 10.34 -17.28 2.79
C GLY A 355 10.60 -18.42 1.81
N TYR A 356 11.14 -18.07 0.67
CA TYR A 356 11.26 -18.89 -0.55
C TYR A 356 11.88 -20.27 -0.32
N TYR A 357 13.04 -20.36 0.37
CA TYR A 357 13.82 -21.61 0.53
C TYR A 357 13.49 -22.42 1.79
N PHE A 358 12.52 -21.99 2.60
CA PHE A 358 12.17 -22.74 3.81
C PHE A 358 11.65 -24.14 3.46
N ASN A 359 12.34 -25.18 3.95
CA ASN A 359 11.99 -26.57 3.73
C ASN A 359 12.41 -27.46 4.91
N GLN A 360 11.97 -27.10 6.13
CA GLN A 360 12.22 -27.87 7.34
C GLN A 360 10.95 -28.53 7.84
N THR A 361 11.09 -29.61 8.61
CA THR A 361 9.94 -30.25 9.26
C THR A 361 9.23 -29.27 10.20
N ILE A 362 7.91 -29.25 10.07
CA ILE A 362 7.04 -28.37 10.88
C ILE A 362 6.24 -29.12 11.94
N LYS A 363 6.50 -30.43 12.09
CA LYS A 363 5.78 -31.26 13.04
C LYS A 363 6.00 -30.75 14.47
N ASP A 364 4.89 -30.37 15.12
CA ASP A 364 4.87 -29.82 16.48
C ASP A 364 5.71 -28.53 16.64
N CYS A 365 5.92 -27.78 15.51
CA CYS A 365 6.75 -26.57 15.50
C CYS A 365 5.93 -25.29 15.38
N ILE A 366 4.71 -25.33 14.87
CA ILE A 366 3.85 -24.16 14.67
C ILE A 366 2.95 -24.00 15.90
N PRO A 367 3.00 -22.86 16.61
CA PRO A 367 2.16 -22.63 17.79
C PRO A 367 0.65 -22.60 17.49
N ASN A 368 -0.15 -22.99 18.48
CA ASN A 368 -1.63 -22.92 18.40
C ASN A 368 -2.19 -21.49 18.46
N SER A 369 -1.37 -20.47 18.55
CA SER A 369 -1.72 -19.05 18.40
C SER A 369 -1.81 -18.60 16.95
N VAL A 370 -1.13 -19.32 16.03
CA VAL A 370 -1.02 -18.93 14.62
C VAL A 370 -2.37 -19.09 13.92
N THR A 371 -2.88 -17.99 13.37
CA THR A 371 -4.15 -17.92 12.62
C THR A 371 -3.93 -17.73 11.13
N TYR A 372 -2.84 -17.08 10.75
CA TYR A 372 -2.34 -16.92 9.38
C TYR A 372 -1.01 -17.62 9.23
N LEU A 373 -0.90 -18.52 8.25
CA LEU A 373 0.31 -19.26 7.95
C LEU A 373 0.59 -19.25 6.44
N LYS A 374 1.78 -18.83 6.07
CA LYS A 374 2.26 -18.83 4.68
C LYS A 374 3.59 -19.58 4.57
N PHE A 375 3.69 -20.46 3.58
CA PHE A 375 4.93 -21.12 3.18
C PHE A 375 5.42 -20.59 1.83
N GLY A 376 6.74 -20.57 1.65
CA GLY A 376 7.36 -20.18 0.39
C GLY A 376 7.48 -21.32 -0.62
N ASP A 377 8.00 -21.00 -1.79
CA ASP A 377 7.97 -21.84 -3.00
C ASP A 377 8.70 -23.19 -2.88
N CYS A 378 9.74 -23.27 -2.06
CA CYS A 378 10.53 -24.51 -1.92
C CYS A 378 10.01 -25.44 -0.81
N PHE A 379 8.94 -25.07 -0.10
CA PHE A 379 8.42 -25.89 0.99
C PHE A 379 7.81 -27.19 0.45
N ASN A 380 8.43 -28.33 0.80
CA ASN A 380 8.02 -29.65 0.33
C ASN A 380 7.96 -30.69 1.47
N GLU A 381 7.83 -30.25 2.70
CA GLU A 381 7.73 -31.11 3.87
C GLU A 381 6.28 -31.55 4.16
N CYS A 382 6.14 -32.61 4.92
CA CYS A 382 4.84 -33.18 5.26
C CYS A 382 4.03 -32.22 6.16
N ILE A 383 2.80 -31.87 5.74
CA ILE A 383 1.87 -31.05 6.53
C ILE A 383 0.82 -31.86 7.29
N ILE A 384 0.85 -33.22 7.19
CA ILE A 384 -0.14 -34.10 7.82
C ILE A 384 -0.12 -33.93 9.34
N ASN A 385 -1.24 -33.45 9.90
CA ASN A 385 -1.37 -33.16 11.32
C ASN A 385 -0.31 -32.19 11.87
N CYS A 386 0.31 -31.38 10.98
CA CYS A 386 1.33 -30.40 11.37
C CYS A 386 0.80 -28.96 11.38
N ILE A 387 -0.31 -28.69 10.69
CA ILE A 387 -0.97 -27.39 10.68
C ILE A 387 -1.91 -27.31 11.89
N PRO A 388 -1.72 -26.36 12.83
CA PRO A 388 -2.58 -26.20 13.98
C PRO A 388 -4.04 -25.89 13.59
N ASN A 389 -4.97 -26.33 14.44
CA ASN A 389 -6.39 -26.04 14.24
C ASN A 389 -6.76 -24.55 14.40
N SER A 390 -5.88 -23.74 14.92
CA SER A 390 -6.02 -22.27 14.98
C SER A 390 -5.88 -21.59 13.62
N VAL A 391 -5.21 -22.25 12.65
CA VAL A 391 -4.96 -21.65 11.34
C VAL A 391 -6.26 -21.58 10.55
N VAL A 392 -6.70 -20.36 10.25
CA VAL A 392 -7.89 -20.05 9.45
C VAL A 392 -7.54 -19.57 8.05
N ARG A 393 -6.34 -18.99 7.85
CA ARG A 393 -5.83 -18.60 6.55
C ARG A 393 -4.50 -19.30 6.27
N LEU A 394 -4.46 -20.06 5.18
CA LEU A 394 -3.30 -20.86 4.75
C LEU A 394 -2.93 -20.52 3.31
N GLU A 395 -1.65 -20.19 3.10
CA GLU A 395 -1.06 -19.94 1.78
C GLU A 395 0.07 -20.93 1.51
N LEU A 396 -0.05 -21.65 0.39
CA LEU A 396 0.85 -22.73 -0.03
C LEU A 396 1.36 -22.44 -1.44
N GLU A 397 2.63 -22.07 -1.59
CA GLU A 397 3.17 -21.54 -2.86
C GLU A 397 3.58 -22.63 -3.89
N TYR A 398 3.89 -23.88 -3.47
CA TYR A 398 4.52 -24.87 -4.34
C TYR A 398 3.70 -26.14 -4.60
N ASN A 399 4.11 -26.90 -5.64
CA ASN A 399 3.56 -28.20 -6.08
C ASN A 399 3.87 -29.35 -5.12
N TYR A 400 3.14 -29.49 -4.03
CA TYR A 400 3.30 -30.59 -3.09
C TYR A 400 2.36 -31.77 -3.42
N ASN A 401 2.93 -32.96 -3.69
CA ASN A 401 2.17 -34.15 -4.13
C ASN A 401 1.34 -34.82 -3.03
N ASN A 402 1.32 -34.32 -1.79
CA ASN A 402 0.73 -35.03 -0.63
C ASN A 402 -0.33 -34.24 0.14
N TYR A 403 -1.08 -33.35 -0.52
CA TYR A 403 -2.12 -32.55 0.17
C TYR A 403 -3.41 -33.32 0.50
N LYS A 404 -3.62 -34.53 -0.06
CA LYS A 404 -4.88 -35.27 0.15
C LYS A 404 -5.18 -35.47 1.64
N ASN A 405 -6.31 -34.91 2.10
CA ASN A 405 -6.83 -35.00 3.48
C ASN A 405 -5.92 -34.40 4.57
N ASN A 406 -5.02 -33.48 4.23
CA ASN A 406 -3.98 -33.00 5.14
C ASN A 406 -4.12 -31.53 5.55
N ILE A 407 -5.01 -30.79 4.90
CA ILE A 407 -5.34 -29.41 5.28
C ILE A 407 -6.39 -29.45 6.38
N SER A 408 -6.17 -28.71 7.47
CA SER A 408 -7.09 -28.65 8.62
C SER A 408 -8.49 -28.18 8.20
N ASN A 409 -9.52 -28.81 8.77
CA ASN A 409 -10.93 -28.41 8.57
C ASN A 409 -11.31 -27.06 9.21
N ASN A 410 -10.38 -26.34 9.81
CA ASN A 410 -10.58 -24.97 10.31
C ASN A 410 -10.13 -23.90 9.31
N VAL A 411 -9.42 -24.30 8.25
CA VAL A 411 -8.99 -23.37 7.19
C VAL A 411 -10.22 -22.90 6.41
N THR A 412 -10.46 -21.60 6.42
CA THR A 412 -11.56 -20.93 5.69
C THR A 412 -11.06 -20.16 4.46
N HIS A 413 -9.82 -19.71 4.48
CA HIS A 413 -9.15 -19.04 3.36
C HIS A 413 -7.95 -19.87 2.93
N LEU A 414 -8.01 -20.40 1.73
CA LEU A 414 -6.95 -21.23 1.15
C LEU A 414 -6.46 -20.60 -0.15
N ASN A 415 -5.17 -20.33 -0.19
CA ASN A 415 -4.48 -19.87 -1.39
C ASN A 415 -3.45 -20.90 -1.83
N PHE A 416 -3.56 -21.36 -3.08
CA PHE A 416 -2.54 -22.10 -3.78
C PHE A 416 -1.74 -21.14 -4.66
N GLY A 417 -0.47 -20.96 -4.34
CA GLY A 417 0.38 -19.93 -4.94
C GLY A 417 0.86 -20.22 -6.36
N TYR A 418 1.79 -19.38 -6.81
CA TYR A 418 2.20 -19.20 -8.20
C TYR A 418 2.50 -20.50 -8.95
N SER A 419 3.25 -21.42 -8.37
CA SER A 419 3.71 -22.62 -9.05
C SER A 419 2.77 -23.83 -8.94
N PHE A 420 1.65 -23.70 -8.21
CA PHE A 420 0.75 -24.83 -7.97
C PHE A 420 -0.04 -25.20 -9.23
N ASN A 421 0.12 -26.46 -9.70
CA ASN A 421 -0.61 -26.98 -10.85
C ASN A 421 -0.89 -28.50 -10.74
N GLN A 422 -1.54 -28.94 -9.66
CA GLN A 422 -1.84 -30.36 -9.43
C GLN A 422 -3.33 -30.66 -9.35
N ASP A 423 -3.68 -31.96 -9.46
CA ASP A 423 -5.03 -32.44 -9.19
C ASP A 423 -5.44 -32.12 -7.75
N ILE A 424 -6.56 -31.38 -7.61
CA ILE A 424 -7.09 -30.93 -6.32
C ILE A 424 -8.19 -31.82 -5.77
N LYS A 425 -8.46 -32.97 -6.36
CA LYS A 425 -9.53 -33.86 -5.92
C LYS A 425 -9.32 -34.37 -4.50
N GLY A 426 -10.22 -33.98 -3.59
CA GLY A 426 -10.16 -34.36 -2.19
C GLY A 426 -9.07 -33.65 -1.37
N ILE A 427 -8.51 -32.53 -1.91
CA ILE A 427 -7.50 -31.73 -1.20
C ILE A 427 -8.15 -30.60 -0.38
N ILE A 428 -9.20 -29.96 -0.92
CA ILE A 428 -9.79 -28.75 -0.35
C ILE A 428 -10.80 -29.12 0.73
N PRO A 429 -10.61 -28.70 1.99
CA PRO A 429 -11.57 -28.95 3.06
C PRO A 429 -12.92 -28.29 2.83
N ASN A 430 -13.99 -28.89 3.36
CA ASN A 430 -15.33 -28.30 3.30
C ASN A 430 -15.51 -26.99 4.10
N SER A 431 -14.56 -26.65 4.97
CA SER A 431 -14.53 -25.39 5.70
C SER A 431 -14.17 -24.18 4.84
N VAL A 432 -13.53 -24.41 3.67
CA VAL A 432 -13.04 -23.33 2.80
C VAL A 432 -14.20 -22.55 2.20
N THR A 433 -14.17 -21.24 2.41
CA THR A 433 -15.11 -20.26 1.87
C THR A 433 -14.46 -19.34 0.83
N HIS A 434 -13.17 -19.09 0.97
CA HIS A 434 -12.35 -18.29 0.03
C HIS A 434 -11.25 -19.16 -0.55
N LEU A 435 -11.30 -19.40 -1.83
CA LEU A 435 -10.35 -20.24 -2.55
C LEU A 435 -9.71 -19.46 -3.68
N THR A 436 -8.40 -19.40 -3.65
CA THR A 436 -7.59 -18.75 -4.69
C THR A 436 -6.61 -19.74 -5.28
N PHE A 437 -6.54 -19.76 -6.58
CA PHE A 437 -5.47 -20.37 -7.36
C PHE A 437 -4.69 -19.27 -8.06
N ASP A 438 -3.38 -19.32 -7.94
CA ASP A 438 -2.52 -18.35 -8.59
C ASP A 438 -2.14 -18.78 -10.02
N ASP A 439 -1.18 -18.12 -10.63
CA ASP A 439 -0.97 -18.05 -12.08
C ASP A 439 -0.83 -19.38 -12.81
N CYS A 440 -0.13 -20.38 -12.25
CA CYS A 440 0.18 -21.62 -12.98
C CYS A 440 -0.93 -22.68 -12.97
N PHE A 441 -1.98 -22.51 -12.14
CA PHE A 441 -3.02 -23.54 -12.01
C PHE A 441 -3.86 -23.67 -13.28
N ASN A 442 -3.88 -24.90 -13.85
CA ASN A 442 -4.69 -25.22 -15.03
C ASN A 442 -5.16 -26.70 -15.04
N GLN A 443 -5.68 -27.18 -13.89
CA GLN A 443 -6.19 -28.56 -13.78
C GLN A 443 -7.70 -28.61 -13.84
N ASN A 444 -8.23 -29.81 -14.13
CA ASN A 444 -9.65 -30.08 -14.08
C ASN A 444 -10.20 -29.89 -12.66
N ILE A 445 -11.29 -29.12 -12.54
CA ILE A 445 -11.90 -28.77 -11.24
C ILE A 445 -13.23 -29.47 -11.00
N LYS A 446 -13.62 -30.41 -11.85
CA LYS A 446 -14.90 -31.10 -11.75
C LYS A 446 -14.98 -31.92 -10.44
N ASP A 447 -16.04 -31.65 -9.66
CA ASP A 447 -16.28 -32.26 -8.35
C ASP A 447 -15.14 -32.03 -7.33
N CYS A 448 -14.33 -30.96 -7.53
CA CYS A 448 -13.17 -30.68 -6.69
C CYS A 448 -13.38 -29.48 -5.76
N ILE A 449 -14.27 -28.56 -6.10
CA ILE A 449 -14.51 -27.33 -5.33
C ILE A 449 -15.64 -27.59 -4.32
N PRO A 450 -15.39 -27.40 -3.00
CA PRO A 450 -16.41 -27.60 -1.97
C PRO A 450 -17.59 -26.63 -2.10
N ASN A 451 -18.79 -27.11 -1.72
CA ASN A 451 -20.02 -26.30 -1.80
C ASN A 451 -20.03 -25.06 -0.88
N ASN A 452 -19.17 -25.00 0.13
CA ASN A 452 -19.08 -23.84 1.02
C ASN A 452 -18.28 -22.68 0.44
N VAL A 453 -17.62 -22.87 -0.71
CA VAL A 453 -16.85 -21.80 -1.37
C VAL A 453 -17.81 -20.71 -1.88
N THR A 454 -17.56 -19.49 -1.43
CA THR A 454 -18.31 -18.28 -1.81
C THR A 454 -17.47 -17.34 -2.70
N HIS A 455 -16.15 -17.36 -2.51
CA HIS A 455 -15.19 -16.57 -3.30
C HIS A 455 -14.22 -17.53 -4.00
N LEU A 456 -14.21 -17.50 -5.32
CA LEU A 456 -13.37 -18.37 -6.15
C LEU A 456 -12.59 -17.53 -7.15
N ILE A 457 -11.27 -17.60 -7.06
CA ILE A 457 -10.35 -16.84 -7.92
C ILE A 457 -9.43 -17.82 -8.64
N PHE A 458 -9.39 -17.72 -9.94
CA PHE A 458 -8.44 -18.42 -10.81
C PHE A 458 -7.39 -17.44 -11.34
N GLY A 459 -6.14 -17.88 -11.32
CA GLY A 459 -5.00 -17.11 -11.81
C GLY A 459 -4.83 -17.14 -13.34
N TYR A 460 -3.70 -16.63 -13.77
CA TYR A 460 -3.40 -16.28 -15.17
C TYR A 460 -3.68 -17.41 -16.17
N ASN A 461 -3.16 -18.63 -15.93
CA ASN A 461 -3.14 -19.73 -16.90
C ASN A 461 -4.40 -20.61 -16.89
N PHE A 462 -5.35 -20.40 -15.97
CA PHE A 462 -6.53 -21.27 -15.89
C PHE A 462 -7.39 -21.17 -17.13
N ASN A 463 -7.55 -22.31 -17.84
CA ASN A 463 -8.33 -22.40 -19.06
C ASN A 463 -9.02 -23.78 -19.24
N GLN A 464 -9.63 -24.30 -18.17
CA GLN A 464 -10.36 -25.58 -18.20
C GLN A 464 -11.84 -25.39 -18.41
N ASP A 465 -12.53 -26.43 -18.90
CA ASP A 465 -14.00 -26.48 -18.94
C ASP A 465 -14.57 -26.37 -17.51
N ILE A 466 -15.53 -25.44 -17.35
CA ILE A 466 -16.16 -25.16 -16.05
C ILE A 466 -17.61 -25.65 -15.98
N LYS A 467 -18.05 -26.42 -16.98
CA LYS A 467 -19.43 -26.93 -17.03
C LYS A 467 -19.70 -27.82 -15.80
N ASP A 468 -20.71 -27.43 -15.01
CA ASP A 468 -21.11 -28.11 -13.77
C ASP A 468 -19.97 -28.21 -12.71
N CYS A 469 -18.98 -27.28 -12.79
CA CYS A 469 -17.81 -27.32 -11.90
C CYS A 469 -17.85 -26.24 -10.81
N ILE A 470 -18.60 -25.16 -11.01
CA ILE A 470 -18.66 -24.04 -10.05
C ILE A 470 -19.83 -24.28 -9.07
N PRO A 471 -19.57 -24.34 -7.77
CA PRO A 471 -20.62 -24.55 -6.76
C PRO A 471 -21.68 -23.45 -6.73
N ASN A 472 -22.93 -23.81 -6.40
CA ASN A 472 -24.06 -22.90 -6.31
C ASN A 472 -24.02 -21.89 -5.16
N ASN A 473 -23.01 -21.91 -4.29
CA ASN A 473 -22.80 -20.94 -3.23
C ASN A 473 -21.77 -19.86 -3.63
N VAL A 474 -21.11 -19.99 -4.78
CA VAL A 474 -20.15 -19.00 -5.25
C VAL A 474 -20.86 -17.70 -5.60
N THR A 475 -20.47 -16.61 -4.94
CA THR A 475 -20.99 -15.25 -5.16
C THR A 475 -20.00 -14.34 -5.87
N HIS A 476 -18.71 -14.59 -5.68
CA HIS A 476 -17.60 -13.86 -6.31
C HIS A 476 -16.75 -14.83 -7.12
N LEU A 477 -16.67 -14.59 -8.41
CA LEU A 477 -15.95 -15.44 -9.36
C LEU A 477 -15.02 -14.60 -10.23
N THR A 478 -13.74 -14.94 -10.22
CA THR A 478 -12.73 -14.28 -11.05
C THR A 478 -11.99 -15.30 -11.90
N PHE A 479 -11.87 -15.03 -13.19
CA PHE A 479 -11.07 -15.79 -14.13
C PHE A 479 -9.81 -15.04 -14.52
N GLY A 480 -8.73 -15.77 -14.72
CA GLY A 480 -7.46 -15.23 -15.16
C GLY A 480 -7.41 -14.89 -16.66
N LYS A 481 -6.28 -14.40 -17.10
CA LYS A 481 -6.10 -13.81 -18.44
C LYS A 481 -6.27 -14.82 -19.59
N GLU A 482 -5.80 -16.05 -19.42
CA GLU A 482 -5.85 -17.10 -20.46
C GLU A 482 -7.21 -17.81 -20.56
N PHE A 483 -8.17 -17.49 -19.64
CA PHE A 483 -9.47 -18.15 -19.65
C PHE A 483 -10.28 -17.79 -20.90
N ASN A 484 -10.56 -18.79 -21.73
CA ASN A 484 -11.32 -18.62 -22.98
C ASN A 484 -12.28 -19.80 -23.26
N GLN A 485 -12.89 -20.36 -22.21
CA GLN A 485 -13.85 -21.47 -22.37
C GLN A 485 -15.27 -20.99 -22.62
N ASN A 486 -16.13 -21.91 -23.02
CA ASN A 486 -17.55 -21.63 -23.14
C ASN A 486 -18.19 -21.49 -21.75
N ILE A 487 -18.83 -20.35 -21.46
CA ILE A 487 -19.50 -20.10 -20.18
C ILE A 487 -21.01 -20.24 -20.24
N LYS A 488 -21.55 -20.67 -21.37
CA LYS A 488 -23.00 -20.83 -21.52
C LYS A 488 -23.52 -21.87 -20.52
N ASP A 489 -24.45 -21.43 -19.67
CA ASP A 489 -25.06 -22.24 -18.61
C ASP A 489 -24.03 -22.81 -17.58
N CYS A 490 -22.83 -22.21 -17.50
CA CYS A 490 -21.76 -22.67 -16.62
C CYS A 490 -21.59 -21.80 -15.35
N ILE A 491 -22.09 -20.57 -15.36
CA ILE A 491 -21.99 -19.65 -14.22
C ILE A 491 -23.27 -19.78 -13.37
N PRO A 492 -23.15 -20.14 -12.08
CA PRO A 492 -24.32 -20.29 -11.20
C PRO A 492 -25.08 -18.97 -10.99
N ASN A 493 -26.39 -19.08 -10.74
CA ASN A 493 -27.25 -17.93 -10.43
C ASN A 493 -26.98 -17.30 -9.04
N SER A 494 -26.09 -17.84 -8.25
CA SER A 494 -25.58 -17.26 -7.00
C SER A 494 -24.53 -16.17 -7.25
N VAL A 495 -23.87 -16.18 -8.40
CA VAL A 495 -22.79 -15.24 -8.72
C VAL A 495 -23.34 -13.83 -8.90
N THR A 496 -22.82 -12.89 -8.10
CA THR A 496 -23.16 -11.46 -8.12
C THR A 496 -21.99 -10.61 -8.61
N HIS A 497 -20.76 -11.05 -8.38
CA HIS A 497 -19.53 -10.40 -8.83
C HIS A 497 -18.79 -11.33 -9.77
N LEU A 498 -18.59 -10.89 -11.00
CA LEU A 498 -17.93 -11.66 -12.05
C LEU A 498 -16.83 -10.81 -12.70
N ILE A 499 -15.62 -11.35 -12.72
CA ILE A 499 -14.45 -10.64 -13.24
C ILE A 499 -13.77 -11.50 -14.31
N PHE A 500 -13.51 -10.88 -15.46
CA PHE A 500 -12.69 -11.42 -16.55
C PHE A 500 -11.56 -10.47 -16.89
N TYR A 501 -10.53 -10.97 -17.55
CA TYR A 501 -9.54 -10.12 -18.21
C TYR A 501 -10.00 -9.74 -19.63
N LYS A 502 -9.50 -8.62 -20.15
CA LYS A 502 -9.95 -7.95 -21.38
C LYS A 502 -9.89 -8.81 -22.67
N GLU A 503 -9.09 -9.85 -22.68
CA GLU A 503 -8.92 -10.73 -23.85
C GLU A 503 -10.00 -11.80 -23.98
N PHE A 504 -11.00 -11.80 -23.09
CA PHE A 504 -12.15 -12.67 -23.23
C PHE A 504 -13.02 -12.21 -24.42
N ASN A 505 -12.83 -12.83 -25.58
CA ASN A 505 -13.31 -12.34 -26.89
C ASN A 505 -14.61 -12.98 -27.36
N LYS A 506 -15.52 -13.33 -26.45
CA LYS A 506 -16.82 -13.93 -26.83
C LYS A 506 -17.96 -12.99 -26.51
N ASP A 507 -19.03 -13.00 -27.33
CA ASP A 507 -20.25 -12.29 -26.99
C ASP A 507 -20.97 -12.99 -25.84
N ILE A 508 -20.61 -12.61 -24.63
CA ILE A 508 -21.02 -13.27 -23.39
C ILE A 508 -22.28 -12.67 -22.78
N LYS A 509 -22.79 -11.56 -23.30
CA LYS A 509 -23.94 -10.82 -22.71
C LYS A 509 -25.16 -11.70 -22.51
N LEU A 510 -25.36 -12.69 -23.37
CA LEU A 510 -26.49 -13.63 -23.28
C LEU A 510 -26.25 -14.78 -22.30
N TRP A 511 -25.03 -15.00 -21.86
CA TRP A 511 -24.62 -16.15 -21.03
C TRP A 511 -24.31 -15.77 -19.59
N ILE A 512 -24.29 -14.47 -19.29
CA ILE A 512 -24.10 -13.99 -17.92
C ILE A 512 -25.44 -14.08 -17.18
N PRO A 513 -25.46 -14.71 -15.99
CA PRO A 513 -26.67 -14.77 -15.18
C PRO A 513 -27.19 -13.38 -14.80
N LYS A 514 -28.53 -13.23 -14.71
CA LYS A 514 -29.17 -11.97 -14.27
C LYS A 514 -28.83 -11.58 -12.83
N SER A 515 -28.30 -12.47 -12.03
CA SER A 515 -27.81 -12.23 -10.68
C SER A 515 -26.54 -11.39 -10.63
N VAL A 516 -25.75 -11.36 -11.72
CA VAL A 516 -24.50 -10.60 -11.77
C VAL A 516 -24.80 -9.10 -11.78
N THR A 517 -24.45 -8.44 -10.67
CA THR A 517 -24.61 -6.99 -10.47
C THR A 517 -23.31 -6.22 -10.73
N HIS A 518 -22.17 -6.90 -10.59
CA HIS A 518 -20.83 -6.35 -10.81
C HIS A 518 -20.09 -7.20 -11.82
N LEU A 519 -20.00 -6.67 -13.04
CA LEU A 519 -19.22 -7.28 -14.13
C LEU A 519 -18.03 -6.38 -14.45
N LEU A 520 -16.82 -6.90 -14.34
CA LEU A 520 -15.58 -6.18 -14.60
C LEU A 520 -14.74 -6.92 -15.65
N PHE A 521 -14.09 -6.13 -16.51
CA PHE A 521 -13.04 -6.59 -17.43
C PHE A 521 -11.75 -5.84 -17.07
N LEU A 522 -10.78 -6.57 -16.51
CA LEU A 522 -9.48 -6.02 -16.14
C LEU A 522 -8.56 -5.95 -17.37
N ASN A 523 -7.66 -4.96 -17.41
CA ASN A 523 -6.69 -4.77 -18.50
C ASN A 523 -5.41 -5.61 -18.31
#